data_8242abd17d4fee5125c5778ee46eb3cb
#
_entry.id   8242abd17d4fee5125c5778ee46eb3cb
#
_cell.length_a   1.000
_cell.length_b   1.000
_cell.length_c   1.000
_cell.angle_alpha   90.00
_cell.angle_beta   90.00
_cell.angle_gamma   90.00
#
_symmetry.space_group_name_H-M   'P 1'
#
loop_
_entity.id
_entity.type
_entity.pdbx_description
1 polymer ?
#
loop_
_entity_poly.entity_id
_entity_poly.type
_entity_poly.pdbx_seq_one_letter_code
_entity_poly.pdbx_strand_id
1 'polypeptide(L)'
;MQGFRRIVFLTVAVFLFASFRANAAQDPGTSLADDKKGHQIQVVYVETQSSAGSNYHTNGRVKQYISQIQSWLKTKTGKELIFDTYQGQLDIAYLKYEGNIDMKNDEDLVRMYQKLNPTNYLGKSLIFVIDQKLATDTGCGWSQVGSGWSLALPNWSGCMDEDEPGIAEFLGLNSIAHVIVHEIFHSYGVKHACDSTTTNDLMHGEPECAAAGIVKDYAEKTTFDKSGLNYWGGNKAGVDLKTLRIWSDGSGTTEFAIPANLQIVPLVTTPTTVAPTNQTINCTKGKVSKLISAKNPKCPKGFKIKI
;
A
#
# COMPACT_ATOMS: atom_id res chain seq x y z
N MET A 1 65.55 33.40 28.22
CA MET A 1 64.86 32.19 28.65
C MET A 1 63.40 32.42 28.40
N GLN A 2 62.90 31.85 27.25
CA GLN A 2 61.52 31.98 26.82
C GLN A 2 60.81 30.68 27.15
N GLY A 3 59.79 30.73 28.02
CA GLY A 3 59.00 29.60 28.42
C GLY A 3 57.80 29.42 27.46
N PHE A 4 57.81 28.33 26.71
CA PHE A 4 56.70 27.90 25.84
C PHE A 4 55.59 27.27 26.70
N ARG A 5 54.45 27.95 26.87
CA ARG A 5 53.22 27.35 27.41
C ARG A 5 52.51 26.58 26.32
N ARG A 6 52.51 25.26 26.39
CA ARG A 6 51.68 24.38 25.55
C ARG A 6 50.25 24.38 26.10
N ILE A 7 49.33 24.96 25.32
CA ILE A 7 47.89 24.83 25.56
C ILE A 7 47.43 23.52 24.88
N VAL A 8 47.01 22.58 25.72
CA VAL A 8 46.40 21.32 25.28
C VAL A 8 44.90 21.59 25.07
N PHE A 9 44.45 21.64 23.82
CA PHE A 9 43.03 21.62 23.52
C PHE A 9 42.47 20.20 23.64
N LEU A 10 41.66 20.00 24.67
CA LEU A 10 40.89 18.78 24.87
C LEU A 10 39.64 18.89 24.01
N THR A 11 39.64 18.29 22.85
CA THR A 11 38.44 18.17 21.97
C THR A 11 37.56 17.06 22.54
N VAL A 12 36.50 17.42 23.24
CA VAL A 12 35.44 16.48 23.65
C VAL A 12 34.54 16.23 22.44
N ALA A 13 34.75 15.09 21.77
CA ALA A 13 33.83 14.61 20.73
C ALA A 13 32.58 14.09 21.43
N VAL A 14 31.52 14.87 21.43
CA VAL A 14 30.19 14.42 21.83
C VAL A 14 29.62 13.57 20.69
N PHE A 15 29.74 12.27 20.80
CA PHE A 15 28.99 11.33 19.94
C PHE A 15 27.52 11.39 20.33
N LEU A 16 26.74 12.18 19.59
CA LEU A 16 25.31 12.08 19.57
C LEU A 16 24.94 10.72 18.92
N PHE A 17 24.77 9.70 19.74
CA PHE A 17 24.09 8.49 19.33
C PHE A 17 22.63 8.86 19.04
N ALA A 18 22.32 9.21 17.80
CA ALA A 18 20.96 9.17 17.30
C ALA A 18 20.51 7.72 17.43
N SER A 19 19.78 7.42 18.50
CA SER A 19 19.10 6.14 18.67
C SER A 19 18.08 6.01 17.54
N PHE A 20 18.46 5.35 16.45
CA PHE A 20 17.49 4.84 15.49
C PHE A 20 16.65 3.82 16.27
N ARG A 21 15.54 4.28 16.82
CA ARG A 21 14.50 3.37 17.27
C ARG A 21 14.01 2.68 16.01
N ALA A 22 14.40 1.44 15.81
CA ALA A 22 13.70 0.54 14.90
C ALA A 22 12.22 0.60 15.32
N ASN A 23 11.36 1.14 14.47
CA ASN A 23 9.93 1.07 14.72
C ASN A 23 9.61 -0.41 14.88
N ALA A 24 9.20 -0.81 16.07
CA ALA A 24 8.67 -2.14 16.30
C ALA A 24 7.59 -2.38 15.26
N ALA A 25 7.59 -3.58 14.66
CA ALA A 25 6.54 -3.98 13.75
C ALA A 25 5.19 -3.70 14.44
N GLN A 26 4.41 -2.79 13.84
CA GLN A 26 3.12 -2.42 14.39
C GLN A 26 2.15 -3.60 14.30
N ASP A 27 1.35 -3.77 15.32
CA ASP A 27 0.22 -4.70 15.28
C ASP A 27 -0.68 -4.36 14.08
N PRO A 28 -1.16 -5.39 13.34
CA PRO A 28 -2.05 -5.17 12.21
C PRO A 28 -3.23 -4.26 12.60
N GLY A 29 -3.41 -3.19 11.87
CA GLY A 29 -4.56 -2.30 12.04
C GLY A 29 -4.43 -1.19 13.05
N THR A 30 -3.22 -0.86 13.56
CA THR A 30 -3.03 0.36 14.34
C THR A 30 -2.40 1.45 13.49
N SER A 31 -3.16 2.50 13.18
CA SER A 31 -2.62 3.79 12.80
C SER A 31 -2.14 4.50 14.06
N LEU A 32 -1.00 5.16 13.99
CA LEU A 32 -0.52 6.01 15.07
C LEU A 32 -1.28 7.34 15.09
N ALA A 33 -1.11 8.12 16.15
CA ALA A 33 -1.73 9.43 16.23
C ALA A 33 -1.18 10.36 15.14
N ASP A 34 -2.07 10.99 14.40
CA ASP A 34 -1.71 11.84 13.26
C ASP A 34 -0.96 13.10 13.71
N ASP A 35 0.16 13.39 13.03
CA ASP A 35 0.87 14.68 13.21
C ASP A 35 0.12 15.85 12.56
N LYS A 36 -0.73 15.56 11.56
CA LYS A 36 -1.46 16.57 10.77
C LYS A 36 -2.96 16.33 10.86
N LYS A 37 -3.72 17.41 10.75
CA LYS A 37 -5.18 17.36 10.63
C LYS A 37 -5.59 17.41 9.16
N GLY A 38 -6.77 16.89 8.86
CA GLY A 38 -7.36 16.91 7.53
C GLY A 38 -7.13 15.62 6.76
N HIS A 39 -7.42 15.67 5.47
CA HIS A 39 -7.28 14.51 4.60
C HIS A 39 -5.81 14.13 4.42
N GLN A 40 -5.50 12.86 4.62
CA GLN A 40 -4.15 12.29 4.51
C GLN A 40 -4.20 10.98 3.73
N ILE A 41 -3.05 10.58 3.19
CA ILE A 41 -2.87 9.28 2.55
C ILE A 41 -2.15 8.37 3.54
N GLN A 42 -2.83 7.33 3.99
CA GLN A 42 -2.23 6.28 4.78
C GLN A 42 -1.60 5.23 3.88
N VAL A 43 -0.35 4.91 4.13
CA VAL A 43 0.33 3.79 3.48
C VAL A 43 0.12 2.52 4.32
N VAL A 44 -0.34 1.46 3.68
CA VAL A 44 -0.53 0.15 4.29
C VAL A 44 0.32 -0.88 3.57
N TYR A 45 1.32 -1.44 4.24
CA TYR A 45 2.08 -2.57 3.71
C TYR A 45 1.37 -3.88 4.03
N VAL A 46 1.08 -4.67 3.00
CA VAL A 46 0.34 -5.93 3.12
C VAL A 46 1.26 -7.10 2.79
N GLU A 47 1.49 -7.95 3.76
CA GLU A 47 2.17 -9.23 3.57
C GLU A 47 1.11 -10.31 3.36
N THR A 48 1.10 -10.93 2.18
CA THR A 48 0.16 -12.02 1.84
C THR A 48 0.75 -13.40 2.10
N GLN A 49 -0.04 -14.45 1.92
CA GLN A 49 0.42 -15.83 2.07
C GLN A 49 1.56 -16.18 1.10
N SER A 50 1.56 -15.62 -0.11
CA SER A 50 2.63 -15.83 -1.11
C SER A 50 3.65 -14.70 -1.14
N SER A 51 3.81 -13.96 -0.04
CA SER A 51 4.79 -12.89 0.08
C SER A 51 6.19 -13.35 -0.30
N ALA A 52 6.96 -12.43 -0.89
CA ALA A 52 8.38 -12.62 -1.15
C ALA A 52 9.22 -12.52 0.14
N GLY A 53 8.64 -12.06 1.25
CA GLY A 53 9.36 -11.75 2.49
C GLY A 53 10.21 -10.48 2.35
N SER A 54 9.80 -9.56 1.50
CA SER A 54 10.60 -8.38 1.15
C SER A 54 10.76 -7.37 2.27
N ASN A 55 9.83 -7.38 3.24
CA ASN A 55 9.85 -6.50 4.42
C ASN A 55 10.01 -5.00 4.08
N TYR A 56 9.42 -4.53 2.98
CA TYR A 56 9.60 -3.17 2.45
C TYR A 56 9.16 -2.08 3.42
N HIS A 57 8.28 -2.38 4.37
CA HIS A 57 7.85 -1.47 5.42
C HIS A 57 8.95 -1.19 6.47
N THR A 58 9.88 -2.13 6.70
CA THR A 58 10.95 -2.01 7.71
C THR A 58 12.33 -1.73 7.12
N ASN A 59 12.60 -2.19 5.89
CA ASN A 59 13.89 -1.99 5.23
C ASN A 59 14.05 -0.59 4.58
N GLY A 60 13.01 0.26 4.66
CA GLY A 60 13.02 1.62 4.14
C GLY A 60 12.57 1.77 2.69
N ARG A 61 12.26 0.69 1.98
CA ARG A 61 11.92 0.73 0.56
C ARG A 61 10.61 1.50 0.29
N VAL A 62 9.55 1.28 1.07
CA VAL A 62 8.31 2.06 0.97
C VAL A 62 8.56 3.55 1.21
N LYS A 63 9.38 3.90 2.22
CA LYS A 63 9.76 5.31 2.46
C LYS A 63 10.48 5.92 1.25
N GLN A 64 11.33 5.14 0.60
CA GLN A 64 12.04 5.56 -0.61
C GLN A 64 11.06 5.86 -1.76
N TYR A 65 10.08 4.98 -2.02
CA TYR A 65 9.05 5.24 -3.04
C TYR A 65 8.29 6.53 -2.78
N ILE A 66 7.80 6.72 -1.56
CA ILE A 66 7.04 7.92 -1.18
C ILE A 66 7.91 9.17 -1.29
N SER A 67 9.18 9.11 -0.88
CA SER A 67 10.12 10.23 -1.01
C SER A 67 10.37 10.60 -2.48
N GLN A 68 10.49 9.62 -3.38
CA GLN A 68 10.64 9.86 -4.81
C GLN A 68 9.39 10.51 -5.40
N ILE A 69 8.19 10.03 -5.03
CA ILE A 69 6.91 10.63 -5.44
C ILE A 69 6.86 12.10 -5.02
N GLN A 70 7.14 12.39 -3.76
CA GLN A 70 7.10 13.76 -3.22
C GLN A 70 8.07 14.68 -3.95
N SER A 71 9.31 14.24 -4.13
CA SER A 71 10.34 15.00 -4.84
C SER A 71 9.95 15.27 -6.29
N TRP A 72 9.42 14.26 -6.98
CA TRP A 72 8.98 14.36 -8.36
C TRP A 72 7.78 15.31 -8.51
N LEU A 73 6.75 15.15 -7.67
CA LEU A 73 5.57 16.03 -7.66
C LEU A 73 5.97 17.47 -7.37
N LYS A 74 6.84 17.69 -6.38
CA LYS A 74 7.34 19.02 -6.06
C LYS A 74 8.04 19.67 -7.25
N THR A 75 8.82 18.90 -8.00
CA THR A 75 9.49 19.38 -9.23
C THR A 75 8.47 19.72 -10.33
N LYS A 76 7.40 18.92 -10.48
CA LYS A 76 6.41 19.10 -11.56
C LYS A 76 5.34 20.14 -11.23
N THR A 77 4.95 20.24 -9.96
CA THR A 77 3.77 21.02 -9.54
C THR A 77 4.08 22.11 -8.51
N GLY A 78 5.25 22.09 -7.92
CA GLY A 78 5.60 22.89 -6.73
C GLY A 78 4.99 22.38 -5.43
N LYS A 79 4.28 21.26 -5.44
CA LYS A 79 3.48 20.74 -4.31
C LYS A 79 3.85 19.30 -3.95
N GLU A 80 3.51 18.92 -2.72
CA GLU A 80 3.66 17.58 -2.17
C GLU A 80 2.32 17.08 -1.66
N LEU A 81 2.04 15.78 -1.77
CA LEU A 81 0.85 15.16 -1.19
C LEU A 81 0.95 15.12 0.35
N ILE A 82 -0.18 15.07 1.02
CA ILE A 82 -0.23 14.87 2.47
C ILE A 82 -0.26 13.38 2.75
N PHE A 83 0.88 12.80 3.09
CA PHE A 83 0.94 11.46 3.65
C PHE A 83 0.79 11.51 5.16
N ASP A 84 0.23 10.42 5.71
CA ASP A 84 0.14 10.25 7.15
C ASP A 84 1.51 10.11 7.78
N THR A 85 1.71 10.80 8.90
CA THR A 85 2.98 10.83 9.61
C THR A 85 2.78 10.75 11.12
N TYR A 86 3.73 10.10 11.77
CA TYR A 86 3.86 10.06 13.21
C TYR A 86 5.27 10.51 13.62
N GLN A 87 5.36 11.51 14.49
CA GLN A 87 6.63 12.10 14.92
C GLN A 87 7.52 12.52 13.73
N GLY A 88 6.91 13.10 12.70
CA GLY A 88 7.59 13.57 11.49
C GLY A 88 8.08 12.46 10.55
N GLN A 89 7.76 11.20 10.81
CA GLN A 89 8.11 10.07 9.96
C GLN A 89 6.86 9.53 9.26
N LEU A 90 7.02 9.03 8.02
CA LEU A 90 5.95 8.35 7.31
C LEU A 90 5.39 7.22 8.18
N ASP A 91 4.09 7.27 8.49
CA ASP A 91 3.39 6.19 9.18
C ASP A 91 2.99 5.11 8.17
N ILE A 92 3.55 3.90 8.36
CA ILE A 92 3.29 2.76 7.50
C ILE A 92 2.59 1.70 8.35
N ALA A 93 1.28 1.55 8.16
CA ALA A 93 0.56 0.47 8.78
C ALA A 93 0.98 -0.88 8.17
N TYR A 94 1.02 -1.93 8.98
CA TYR A 94 1.33 -3.29 8.55
C TYR A 94 0.10 -4.18 8.68
N LEU A 95 -0.18 -4.95 7.62
CA LEU A 95 -1.25 -5.93 7.61
C LEU A 95 -0.71 -7.28 7.14
N LYS A 96 -0.83 -8.31 7.98
CA LYS A 96 -0.67 -9.70 7.55
C LYS A 96 -1.99 -10.26 7.05
N TYR A 97 -2.03 -10.65 5.79
CA TYR A 97 -3.22 -11.21 5.14
C TYR A 97 -3.01 -12.70 4.88
N GLU A 98 -3.89 -13.55 5.41
CA GLU A 98 -3.75 -15.01 5.37
C GLU A 98 -4.15 -15.65 4.02
N GLY A 99 -4.42 -14.86 3.02
CA GLY A 99 -4.72 -15.29 1.65
C GLY A 99 -3.82 -14.60 0.65
N ASN A 100 -4.07 -14.87 -0.62
CA ASN A 100 -3.60 -14.05 -1.73
C ASN A 100 -4.74 -13.11 -2.16
N ILE A 101 -4.35 -12.00 -2.77
CA ILE A 101 -5.30 -11.00 -3.26
C ILE A 101 -5.41 -11.19 -4.76
N ASP A 102 -6.63 -11.47 -5.23
CA ASP A 102 -6.98 -11.39 -6.64
C ASP A 102 -7.51 -9.98 -6.93
N MET A 103 -6.75 -9.21 -7.69
CA MET A 103 -7.13 -7.83 -8.03
C MET A 103 -8.39 -7.73 -8.90
N LYS A 104 -8.79 -8.82 -9.53
CA LYS A 104 -10.06 -8.92 -10.26
C LYS A 104 -11.25 -9.26 -9.36
N ASN A 105 -10.98 -9.52 -8.09
CA ASN A 105 -12.00 -9.90 -7.12
C ASN A 105 -12.16 -8.80 -6.06
N ASP A 106 -13.16 -7.95 -6.24
CA ASP A 106 -13.48 -6.87 -5.30
C ASP A 106 -13.70 -7.38 -3.87
N GLU A 107 -14.15 -8.64 -3.69
CA GLU A 107 -14.35 -9.21 -2.36
C GLU A 107 -13.03 -9.39 -1.60
N ASP A 108 -11.93 -9.75 -2.28
CA ASP A 108 -10.63 -9.89 -1.61
C ASP A 108 -10.11 -8.54 -1.12
N LEU A 109 -10.32 -7.50 -1.91
CA LEU A 109 -9.96 -6.13 -1.54
C LEU A 109 -10.80 -5.63 -0.35
N VAL A 110 -12.11 -5.91 -0.39
CA VAL A 110 -13.02 -5.60 0.72
C VAL A 110 -12.62 -6.35 1.98
N ARG A 111 -12.29 -7.63 1.90
CA ARG A 111 -11.83 -8.44 3.06
C ARG A 111 -10.51 -7.93 3.63
N MET A 112 -9.55 -7.56 2.76
CA MET A 112 -8.29 -6.97 3.18
C MET A 112 -8.53 -5.66 3.95
N TYR A 113 -9.34 -4.78 3.39
CA TYR A 113 -9.72 -3.52 4.04
C TYR A 113 -10.45 -3.76 5.37
N GLN A 114 -11.35 -4.75 5.46
CA GLN A 114 -12.07 -5.07 6.70
C GLN A 114 -11.16 -5.57 7.83
N LYS A 115 -10.00 -6.16 7.49
CA LYS A 115 -9.00 -6.57 8.50
C LYS A 115 -8.26 -5.39 9.11
N LEU A 116 -8.21 -4.25 8.42
CA LEU A 116 -7.79 -3.00 9.03
C LEU A 116 -8.88 -2.57 10.01
N ASN A 117 -8.52 -2.01 11.16
CA ASN A 117 -9.51 -1.38 12.01
C ASN A 117 -9.99 -0.07 11.33
N PRO A 118 -11.18 -0.06 10.68
CA PRO A 118 -11.58 1.05 9.82
C PRO A 118 -11.73 2.37 10.58
N THR A 119 -11.92 2.32 11.92
CA THR A 119 -12.05 3.53 12.74
C THR A 119 -10.75 4.34 12.79
N ASN A 120 -9.60 3.71 12.60
CA ASN A 120 -8.31 4.39 12.61
C ASN A 120 -7.99 5.11 11.29
N TYR A 121 -8.79 4.86 10.25
CA TYR A 121 -8.55 5.38 8.90
C TYR A 121 -9.68 6.28 8.39
N LEU A 122 -10.58 6.71 9.28
CA LEU A 122 -11.66 7.62 8.93
C LEU A 122 -11.09 8.94 8.38
N GLY A 123 -11.55 9.32 7.19
CA GLY A 123 -11.10 10.54 6.53
C GLY A 123 -9.75 10.44 5.82
N LYS A 124 -9.14 9.24 5.74
CA LYS A 124 -7.89 9.01 5.01
C LYS A 124 -8.14 8.27 3.70
N SER A 125 -7.36 8.60 2.68
CA SER A 125 -7.19 7.71 1.52
C SER A 125 -6.17 6.64 1.84
N LEU A 126 -6.30 5.45 1.24
CA LEU A 126 -5.40 4.33 1.49
C LEU A 126 -4.62 3.97 0.23
N ILE A 127 -3.33 3.74 0.39
CA ILE A 127 -2.50 3.06 -0.60
C ILE A 127 -1.96 1.77 -0.02
N PHE A 128 -2.36 0.64 -0.60
CA PHE A 128 -1.87 -0.69 -0.23
C PHE A 128 -0.64 -1.03 -1.07
N VAL A 129 0.48 -1.26 -0.41
CA VAL A 129 1.70 -1.80 -1.01
C VAL A 129 1.75 -3.28 -0.69
N ILE A 130 1.41 -4.12 -1.67
CA ILE A 130 1.13 -5.54 -1.46
C ILE A 130 2.34 -6.37 -1.82
N ASP A 131 2.93 -7.02 -0.83
CA ASP A 131 4.00 -8.01 -1.01
C ASP A 131 3.38 -9.37 -1.34
N GLN A 132 3.27 -9.64 -2.64
CA GLN A 132 2.70 -10.87 -3.17
C GLN A 132 3.39 -11.26 -4.47
N LYS A 133 3.78 -12.53 -4.59
CA LYS A 133 4.20 -13.12 -5.85
C LYS A 133 2.95 -13.59 -6.59
N LEU A 134 2.56 -12.87 -7.62
CA LEU A 134 1.44 -13.28 -8.46
C LEU A 134 1.94 -14.06 -9.66
N ALA A 135 1.17 -15.09 -10.03
CA ALA A 135 1.49 -15.97 -11.16
C ALA A 135 0.86 -15.51 -12.49
N THR A 136 -0.02 -14.50 -12.53
CA THR A 136 -0.86 -14.22 -13.70
C THR A 136 -1.15 -12.73 -13.92
N ASP A 137 -1.19 -12.35 -15.17
CA ASP A 137 -1.80 -11.25 -15.98
C ASP A 137 -2.46 -10.04 -15.28
N THR A 138 -1.99 -9.61 -14.17
CA THR A 138 -2.48 -8.43 -13.48
C THR A 138 -1.49 -7.28 -13.62
N GLY A 139 -1.98 -6.06 -13.75
CA GLY A 139 -1.12 -4.86 -13.80
C GLY A 139 -0.30 -4.67 -12.52
N CYS A 140 0.61 -3.72 -12.55
CA CYS A 140 1.47 -3.39 -11.41
C CYS A 140 0.74 -2.68 -10.27
N GLY A 141 -0.44 -2.15 -10.55
CA GLY A 141 -1.31 -1.49 -9.61
C GLY A 141 -2.75 -1.53 -10.07
N TRP A 142 -3.63 -1.12 -9.18
CA TRP A 142 -5.05 -0.99 -9.46
C TRP A 142 -5.71 0.01 -8.50
N SER A 143 -6.69 0.72 -9.02
CA SER A 143 -7.55 1.59 -8.24
C SER A 143 -8.90 1.74 -8.92
N GLN A 144 -9.96 1.76 -8.14
CA GLN A 144 -11.26 2.22 -8.63
C GLN A 144 -11.29 3.74 -8.63
N VAL A 145 -11.63 4.34 -9.77
CA VAL A 145 -11.66 5.80 -9.93
C VAL A 145 -12.59 6.45 -8.90
N GLY A 146 -12.05 7.36 -8.11
CA GLY A 146 -12.78 8.08 -7.07
C GLY A 146 -13.08 7.29 -5.80
N SER A 147 -12.43 6.15 -5.60
CA SER A 147 -12.70 5.26 -4.46
C SER A 147 -12.07 5.71 -3.14
N GLY A 148 -11.04 6.53 -3.17
CA GLY A 148 -10.24 6.87 -1.97
C GLY A 148 -9.26 5.78 -1.55
N TRP A 149 -9.09 4.72 -2.34
CA TRP A 149 -8.10 3.69 -2.08
C TRP A 149 -7.48 3.16 -3.38
N SER A 150 -6.27 2.66 -3.26
CA SER A 150 -5.47 2.17 -4.38
C SER A 150 -4.49 1.10 -3.90
N LEU A 151 -3.93 0.34 -4.83
CA LEU A 151 -2.92 -0.67 -4.51
C LEU A 151 -1.79 -0.69 -5.54
N ALA A 152 -0.61 -1.14 -5.09
CA ALA A 152 0.56 -1.38 -5.90
C ALA A 152 1.22 -2.72 -5.51
N LEU A 153 1.79 -3.41 -6.50
CA LEU A 153 2.39 -4.74 -6.39
C LEU A 153 3.88 -4.68 -6.77
N PRO A 154 4.77 -4.32 -5.84
CA PRO A 154 6.18 -4.12 -6.15
C PRO A 154 6.93 -5.40 -6.54
N ASN A 155 6.45 -6.58 -6.15
CA ASN A 155 7.12 -7.85 -6.38
C ASN A 155 6.58 -8.67 -7.55
N TRP A 156 5.71 -8.09 -8.34
CA TRP A 156 5.21 -8.79 -9.51
C TRP A 156 6.25 -8.75 -10.64
N SER A 157 6.54 -9.91 -11.23
CA SER A 157 7.60 -10.07 -12.25
C SER A 157 7.38 -9.27 -13.55
N GLY A 158 6.19 -8.72 -13.75
CA GLY A 158 5.90 -7.80 -14.87
C GLY A 158 6.05 -6.33 -14.51
N CYS A 159 6.19 -5.99 -13.23
CA CYS A 159 6.50 -4.66 -12.77
C CYS A 159 8.01 -4.58 -12.71
N MET A 160 8.59 -3.85 -13.60
CA MET A 160 10.04 -3.76 -13.78
C MET A 160 10.72 -3.60 -12.43
N ASP A 161 11.56 -4.58 -12.12
CA ASP A 161 12.31 -4.63 -10.87
C ASP A 161 13.23 -3.42 -10.78
N GLU A 162 13.33 -2.87 -9.60
CA GLU A 162 14.07 -1.64 -9.31
C GLU A 162 15.58 -1.78 -9.48
N ASP A 163 16.06 -3.02 -9.51
CA ASP A 163 17.47 -3.35 -9.62
C ASP A 163 17.98 -3.27 -11.08
N GLU A 164 17.09 -3.03 -12.06
CA GLU A 164 17.52 -2.68 -13.43
C GLU A 164 18.02 -1.22 -13.44
N PRO A 165 19.37 -1.01 -13.40
CA PRO A 165 19.95 0.31 -13.43
C PRO A 165 19.63 0.97 -14.77
N GLY A 166 18.88 2.05 -14.76
CA GLY A 166 18.57 2.85 -15.93
C GLY A 166 17.08 3.23 -16.08
N ILE A 167 16.15 2.45 -15.55
CA ILE A 167 14.71 2.75 -15.73
C ILE A 167 14.27 3.92 -14.84
N ALA A 168 14.70 3.95 -13.58
CA ALA A 168 14.40 5.08 -12.69
C ALA A 168 15.01 6.40 -13.19
N GLU A 169 16.20 6.33 -13.80
CA GLU A 169 16.86 7.49 -14.37
C GLU A 169 16.17 7.94 -15.66
N PHE A 170 15.63 7.00 -16.42
CA PHE A 170 14.92 7.24 -17.67
C PHE A 170 13.56 7.87 -17.48
N LEU A 171 12.75 7.37 -16.53
CA LEU A 171 11.39 7.85 -16.28
C LEU A 171 11.36 9.07 -15.35
N GLY A 172 12.48 9.41 -14.68
CA GLY A 172 12.52 10.47 -13.66
C GLY A 172 11.72 10.13 -12.39
N LEU A 173 11.19 8.92 -12.33
CA LEU A 173 10.45 8.33 -11.23
C LEU A 173 10.60 6.81 -11.32
N ASN A 174 10.96 6.15 -10.23
CA ASN A 174 11.05 4.69 -10.18
C ASN A 174 9.72 4.05 -10.63
N SER A 175 9.77 2.89 -11.29
CA SER A 175 8.58 2.23 -11.85
C SER A 175 7.49 1.97 -10.80
N ILE A 176 7.85 1.52 -9.61
CA ILE A 176 6.88 1.28 -8.53
C ILE A 176 6.37 2.60 -7.94
N ALA A 177 7.22 3.60 -7.78
CA ALA A 177 6.78 4.93 -7.36
C ALA A 177 5.83 5.56 -8.41
N HIS A 178 6.09 5.33 -9.70
CA HIS A 178 5.18 5.71 -10.79
C HIS A 178 3.81 5.04 -10.62
N VAL A 179 3.78 3.72 -10.44
CA VAL A 179 2.53 2.97 -10.22
C VAL A 179 1.80 3.50 -8.99
N ILE A 180 2.48 3.66 -7.87
CA ILE A 180 1.86 4.15 -6.62
C ILE A 180 1.15 5.50 -6.85
N VAL A 181 1.82 6.48 -7.45
CA VAL A 181 1.21 7.81 -7.64
C VAL A 181 0.15 7.82 -8.73
N HIS A 182 0.28 7.00 -9.77
CA HIS A 182 -0.74 6.77 -10.79
C HIS A 182 -2.04 6.25 -10.14
N GLU A 183 -1.94 5.21 -9.33
CA GLU A 183 -3.08 4.61 -8.66
C GLU A 183 -3.70 5.54 -7.58
N ILE A 184 -2.87 6.30 -6.86
CA ILE A 184 -3.36 7.34 -5.95
C ILE A 184 -4.22 8.35 -6.71
N PHE A 185 -3.84 8.77 -7.91
CA PHE A 185 -4.61 9.74 -8.66
C PHE A 185 -5.92 9.15 -9.20
N HIS A 186 -5.93 7.88 -9.59
CA HIS A 186 -7.19 7.18 -9.86
C HIS A 186 -8.10 7.19 -8.62
N SER A 187 -7.56 6.91 -7.45
CA SER A 187 -8.35 6.93 -6.21
C SER A 187 -8.99 8.29 -5.92
N TYR A 188 -8.40 9.37 -6.41
CA TYR A 188 -8.95 10.73 -6.33
C TYR A 188 -9.90 11.10 -7.48
N GLY A 189 -10.16 10.20 -8.41
CA GLY A 189 -11.13 10.41 -9.49
C GLY A 189 -10.54 10.78 -10.84
N VAL A 190 -9.21 10.76 -10.98
CA VAL A 190 -8.56 10.95 -12.29
C VAL A 190 -8.72 9.67 -13.11
N LYS A 191 -9.13 9.82 -14.37
CA LYS A 191 -9.16 8.76 -15.38
C LYS A 191 -7.89 8.78 -16.21
N HIS A 192 -7.69 7.76 -17.04
CA HIS A 192 -6.59 7.78 -18.00
C HIS A 192 -6.70 8.99 -18.93
N ALA A 193 -5.56 9.64 -19.15
CA ALA A 193 -5.42 10.78 -20.05
C ALA A 193 -4.91 10.28 -21.42
N CYS A 194 -5.83 10.05 -22.35
CA CYS A 194 -5.54 9.47 -23.66
C CYS A 194 -5.74 10.51 -24.76
N ASP A 195 -4.81 11.42 -24.91
CA ASP A 195 -4.74 12.35 -26.04
C ASP A 195 -3.34 12.40 -26.64
N SER A 196 -3.18 13.01 -27.80
CA SER A 196 -1.90 13.03 -28.54
C SER A 196 -0.75 13.69 -27.78
N THR A 197 -1.02 14.36 -26.68
CA THR A 197 -0.02 15.03 -25.83
C THR A 197 0.36 14.20 -24.61
N THR A 198 -0.27 13.03 -24.42
CA THR A 198 -0.20 12.23 -23.19
C THR A 198 0.55 10.91 -23.36
N THR A 199 1.28 10.70 -24.46
CA THR A 199 1.97 9.43 -24.76
C THR A 199 2.92 8.94 -23.66
N ASN A 200 3.47 9.85 -22.88
CA ASN A 200 4.32 9.57 -21.73
C ASN A 200 3.83 10.24 -20.45
N ASP A 201 2.54 10.58 -20.38
CA ASP A 201 1.91 11.17 -19.20
C ASP A 201 1.82 10.16 -18.05
N LEU A 202 1.87 10.68 -16.81
CA LEU A 202 1.67 9.85 -15.61
C LEU A 202 0.37 9.04 -15.69
N MET A 203 -0.72 9.66 -16.16
CA MET A 203 -2.05 9.03 -16.25
C MET A 203 -2.31 8.36 -17.61
N HIS A 204 -1.28 8.08 -18.40
CA HIS A 204 -1.43 7.24 -19.58
C HIS A 204 -1.70 5.79 -19.15
N GLY A 205 -2.77 5.19 -19.62
CA GLY A 205 -3.18 3.82 -19.27
C GLY A 205 -3.47 2.95 -20.48
N GLU A 206 -2.90 1.76 -20.49
CA GLU A 206 -3.24 0.69 -21.44
C GLU A 206 -4.29 -0.24 -20.79
N PRO A 207 -5.26 -0.80 -21.54
CA PRO A 207 -5.40 -0.71 -23.00
C PRO A 207 -6.20 0.49 -23.53
N GLU A 208 -6.74 1.36 -22.66
CA GLU A 208 -7.66 2.42 -23.07
C GLU A 208 -7.03 3.40 -24.05
N CYS A 209 -5.80 3.84 -23.75
CA CYS A 209 -5.10 4.78 -24.61
C CYS A 209 -4.67 4.16 -25.92
N ALA A 210 -4.27 2.88 -25.93
CA ALA A 210 -3.99 2.15 -27.17
C ALA A 210 -5.24 2.00 -28.05
N ALA A 211 -6.41 1.76 -27.45
CA ALA A 211 -7.68 1.72 -28.16
C ALA A 211 -8.04 3.07 -28.81
N ALA A 212 -7.59 4.17 -28.22
CA ALA A 212 -7.70 5.52 -28.78
C ALA A 212 -6.62 5.85 -29.83
N GLY A 213 -5.70 4.90 -30.14
CA GLY A 213 -4.60 5.09 -31.07
C GLY A 213 -3.41 5.84 -30.49
N ILE A 214 -3.36 6.02 -29.17
CA ILE A 214 -2.28 6.68 -28.45
C ILE A 214 -1.41 5.61 -27.77
N VAL A 215 -0.20 5.42 -28.28
CA VAL A 215 0.75 4.42 -27.75
C VAL A 215 1.76 5.10 -26.84
N LYS A 216 2.04 4.49 -25.68
CA LYS A 216 3.02 5.01 -24.72
C LYS A 216 4.41 5.01 -25.32
N ASP A 217 5.09 6.15 -25.24
CA ASP A 217 6.49 6.27 -25.58
C ASP A 217 7.35 6.03 -24.34
N TYR A 218 7.85 4.80 -24.21
CA TYR A 218 8.72 4.41 -23.09
C TYR A 218 10.13 5.02 -23.18
N ALA A 219 10.49 5.64 -24.30
CA ALA A 219 11.78 6.30 -24.44
C ALA A 219 11.81 7.71 -23.82
N GLU A 220 10.66 8.29 -23.54
CA GLU A 220 10.55 9.61 -22.94
C GLU A 220 10.27 9.56 -21.44
N LYS A 221 10.78 10.57 -20.72
CA LYS A 221 10.52 10.73 -19.28
C LYS A 221 9.04 10.96 -19.01
N THR A 222 8.54 10.38 -17.92
CA THR A 222 7.18 10.61 -17.47
C THR A 222 6.88 12.10 -17.29
N THR A 223 5.81 12.56 -17.92
CA THR A 223 5.31 13.94 -17.83
C THR A 223 4.12 14.01 -16.87
N PHE A 224 3.76 15.21 -16.48
CA PHE A 224 2.63 15.49 -15.58
C PHE A 224 1.72 16.48 -16.24
N ASP A 225 0.60 16.02 -16.75
CA ASP A 225 -0.42 16.80 -17.47
C ASP A 225 0.18 17.90 -18.37
N LYS A 226 0.95 17.49 -19.36
CA LYS A 226 1.68 18.39 -20.27
C LYS A 226 0.76 19.43 -20.94
N SER A 227 -0.51 19.08 -21.13
CA SER A 227 -1.51 19.97 -21.70
C SER A 227 -2.05 20.98 -20.69
N GLY A 228 -2.01 20.68 -19.39
CA GLY A 228 -2.68 21.44 -18.33
C GLY A 228 -4.21 21.39 -18.41
N LEU A 229 -4.77 20.45 -19.17
CA LEU A 229 -6.21 20.35 -19.42
C LEU A 229 -6.85 19.08 -18.84
N ASN A 230 -6.04 18.06 -18.51
CA ASN A 230 -6.57 16.77 -18.13
C ASN A 230 -6.91 16.72 -16.62
N TYR A 231 -5.93 16.91 -15.75
CA TYR A 231 -6.12 16.74 -14.30
C TYR A 231 -5.31 17.74 -13.44
N TRP A 232 -4.60 18.70 -14.05
CA TRP A 232 -3.86 19.76 -13.34
C TRP A 232 -4.16 21.14 -13.92
N GLY A 233 -5.17 21.80 -13.40
CA GLY A 233 -5.71 23.05 -13.95
C GLY A 233 -6.81 22.85 -15.00
N GLY A 234 -7.18 21.60 -15.26
CA GLY A 234 -8.27 21.15 -16.09
C GLY A 234 -8.89 19.87 -15.55
N ASN A 235 -9.97 19.39 -16.15
CA ASN A 235 -10.74 18.25 -15.65
C ASN A 235 -11.20 17.28 -16.77
N LYS A 236 -10.58 17.28 -17.91
CA LYS A 236 -10.93 16.35 -19.01
C LYS A 236 -10.82 14.89 -18.58
N ALA A 237 -9.85 14.57 -17.72
CA ALA A 237 -9.69 13.23 -17.15
C ALA A 237 -10.48 13.02 -15.85
N GLY A 238 -11.50 13.82 -15.57
CA GLY A 238 -12.43 13.62 -14.47
C GLY A 238 -12.36 14.71 -13.40
N VAL A 239 -11.22 14.91 -12.75
CA VAL A 239 -11.05 15.86 -11.65
C VAL A 239 -9.83 16.74 -11.87
N ASP A 240 -9.88 17.98 -11.40
CA ASP A 240 -8.71 18.84 -11.31
C ASP A 240 -8.04 18.69 -9.93
N LEU A 241 -6.97 17.93 -9.89
CA LEU A 241 -6.20 17.66 -8.66
C LEU A 241 -5.70 18.93 -7.98
N LYS A 242 -5.45 20.00 -8.75
CA LYS A 242 -4.97 21.29 -8.22
C LYS A 242 -5.97 21.90 -7.23
N THR A 243 -7.25 21.59 -7.39
CA THR A 243 -8.32 22.11 -6.53
C THR A 243 -8.54 21.31 -5.25
N LEU A 244 -8.05 20.07 -5.18
CA LEU A 244 -8.27 19.20 -4.03
C LEU A 244 -7.41 19.61 -2.82
N ARG A 245 -7.95 19.43 -1.62
CA ARG A 245 -7.24 19.64 -0.34
C ARG A 245 -6.39 18.43 0.06
N ILE A 246 -5.52 18.00 -0.85
CA ILE A 246 -4.62 16.86 -0.68
C ILE A 246 -3.15 17.30 -0.66
N TRP A 247 -2.89 18.61 -0.76
CA TRP A 247 -1.55 19.19 -0.89
C TRP A 247 -1.04 19.75 0.43
N SER A 248 0.23 19.49 0.73
CA SER A 248 0.88 19.84 2.01
C SER A 248 1.00 21.34 2.26
N ASP A 249 0.87 22.17 1.21
CA ASP A 249 0.89 23.63 1.30
C ASP A 249 -0.47 24.22 1.72
N GLY A 250 -1.46 23.37 1.99
CA GLY A 250 -2.82 23.78 2.34
C GLY A 250 -3.61 24.36 1.19
N SER A 251 -3.09 24.30 -0.04
CA SER A 251 -3.77 24.76 -1.23
C SER A 251 -4.90 23.81 -1.62
N GLY A 252 -5.82 24.34 -2.40
CA GLY A 252 -7.02 23.61 -2.78
C GLY A 252 -8.23 24.09 -1.94
N THR A 253 -9.38 24.06 -2.58
CA THR A 253 -10.65 24.56 -1.99
C THR A 253 -11.68 23.44 -1.87
N THR A 254 -11.43 22.30 -2.51
CA THR A 254 -12.35 21.17 -2.61
C THR A 254 -11.90 20.03 -1.72
N GLU A 255 -12.72 19.64 -0.76
CA GLU A 255 -12.50 18.44 0.01
C GLU A 255 -12.71 17.22 -0.87
N PHE A 256 -11.82 16.24 -0.75
CA PHE A 256 -12.06 14.93 -1.34
C PHE A 256 -13.01 14.17 -0.42
N ALA A 257 -14.21 13.88 -0.91
CA ALA A 257 -15.17 13.06 -0.18
C ALA A 257 -14.90 11.58 -0.45
N ILE A 258 -14.38 10.87 0.54
CA ILE A 258 -14.29 9.41 0.48
C ILE A 258 -15.71 8.84 0.35
N PRO A 259 -15.99 8.04 -0.68
CA PRO A 259 -17.32 7.47 -0.87
C PRO A 259 -17.81 6.70 0.37
N ALA A 260 -19.07 6.93 0.76
CA ALA A 260 -19.65 6.31 1.96
C ALA A 260 -19.74 4.77 1.89
N ASN A 261 -19.70 4.18 0.70
CA ASN A 261 -19.66 2.73 0.49
C ASN A 261 -18.33 2.10 0.89
N LEU A 262 -17.25 2.90 1.03
CA LEU A 262 -16.02 2.51 1.70
C LEU A 262 -16.12 2.63 3.24
N GLN A 263 -17.15 3.29 3.75
CA GLN A 263 -17.55 3.07 5.15
C GLN A 263 -18.09 1.64 5.22
N ILE A 264 -17.16 0.72 5.25
CA ILE A 264 -17.43 -0.71 5.34
C ILE A 264 -18.32 -0.88 6.57
N VAL A 265 -19.55 -1.27 6.28
CA VAL A 265 -20.44 -1.75 7.32
C VAL A 265 -19.63 -2.77 8.11
N PRO A 266 -19.40 -2.57 9.42
CA PRO A 266 -18.71 -3.58 10.22
C PRO A 266 -19.38 -4.90 9.88
N LEU A 267 -18.60 -5.90 9.51
CA LEU A 267 -19.12 -7.25 9.43
C LEU A 267 -19.80 -7.44 10.79
N VAL A 268 -21.12 -7.41 10.81
CA VAL A 268 -21.86 -7.92 11.94
C VAL A 268 -21.39 -9.35 12.01
N THR A 269 -20.36 -9.59 12.82
CA THR A 269 -19.98 -10.93 13.19
C THR A 269 -21.16 -11.45 13.97
N THR A 270 -22.18 -11.88 13.23
CA THR A 270 -23.12 -12.84 13.79
C THR A 270 -22.17 -13.92 14.32
N PRO A 271 -22.13 -14.15 15.63
CA PRO A 271 -21.26 -15.17 16.17
C PRO A 271 -21.61 -16.42 15.37
N THR A 272 -20.76 -16.77 14.43
CA THR A 272 -20.86 -18.05 13.74
C THR A 272 -20.66 -19.02 14.88
N THR A 273 -21.77 -19.54 15.36
CA THR A 273 -21.78 -20.70 16.24
C THR A 273 -21.07 -21.74 15.40
N VAL A 274 -19.76 -21.85 15.60
CA VAL A 274 -18.95 -22.89 14.98
C VAL A 274 -19.66 -24.16 15.38
N ALA A 275 -20.38 -24.77 14.45
CA ALA A 275 -21.03 -26.04 14.70
C ALA A 275 -19.93 -26.95 15.22
N PRO A 276 -20.09 -27.53 16.41
CA PRO A 276 -19.02 -28.26 17.07
C PRO A 276 -18.54 -29.35 16.12
N THR A 277 -17.32 -29.18 15.63
CA THR A 277 -16.66 -30.10 14.70
C THR A 277 -16.62 -31.49 15.35
N ASN A 278 -17.22 -32.47 14.68
CA ASN A 278 -17.15 -33.85 15.10
C ASN A 278 -15.69 -34.28 15.14
N GLN A 279 -15.21 -34.69 16.29
CA GLN A 279 -13.91 -35.32 16.45
C GLN A 279 -14.01 -36.78 16.06
N THR A 280 -12.99 -37.31 15.39
CA THR A 280 -12.91 -38.72 15.01
C THR A 280 -11.80 -39.40 15.82
N ILE A 281 -12.20 -40.45 16.54
CA ILE A 281 -11.23 -41.29 17.28
C ILE A 281 -11.21 -42.72 16.69
N ASN A 282 -10.04 -43.36 16.76
CA ASN A 282 -9.88 -44.73 16.37
C ASN A 282 -9.92 -45.65 17.63
N CYS A 283 -10.92 -46.51 17.69
CA CYS A 283 -11.11 -47.43 18.81
C CYS A 283 -10.74 -48.87 18.41
N THR A 284 -9.93 -49.54 19.22
CA THR A 284 -9.45 -50.91 18.93
C THR A 284 -9.81 -51.91 20.02
N LYS A 285 -10.14 -53.14 19.59
CA LYS A 285 -10.29 -54.30 20.46
C LYS A 285 -9.66 -55.53 19.78
N GLY A 286 -8.50 -55.95 20.26
CA GLY A 286 -7.73 -56.97 19.57
C GLY A 286 -7.33 -56.53 18.16
N LYS A 287 -7.71 -57.34 17.14
CA LYS A 287 -7.45 -57.03 15.73
C LYS A 287 -8.54 -56.17 15.07
N VAL A 288 -9.59 -55.78 15.81
CA VAL A 288 -10.72 -55.00 15.26
C VAL A 288 -10.53 -53.51 15.57
N SER A 289 -10.63 -52.68 14.54
CA SER A 289 -10.60 -51.21 14.66
C SER A 289 -11.92 -50.61 14.18
N LYS A 290 -12.40 -49.56 14.86
CA LYS A 290 -13.57 -48.78 14.50
C LYS A 290 -13.27 -47.30 14.60
N LEU A 291 -13.63 -46.51 13.58
CA LEU A 291 -13.60 -45.03 13.61
C LEU A 291 -14.94 -44.53 14.15
N ILE A 292 -14.88 -43.69 15.18
CA ILE A 292 -16.06 -43.08 15.80
C ILE A 292 -15.94 -41.57 15.62
N SER A 293 -16.90 -41.00 14.91
CA SER A 293 -17.01 -39.54 14.72
C SER A 293 -18.22 -39.01 15.48
N ALA A 294 -17.97 -38.14 16.45
CA ALA A 294 -19.00 -37.49 17.23
C ALA A 294 -18.47 -36.19 17.87
N LYS A 295 -19.33 -35.36 18.39
CA LYS A 295 -18.95 -34.13 19.12
C LYS A 295 -18.04 -34.42 20.33
N ASN A 296 -18.29 -35.55 21.03
CA ASN A 296 -17.47 -36.07 22.12
C ASN A 296 -17.35 -37.58 21.95
N PRO A 297 -16.51 -38.07 21.05
CA PRO A 297 -16.44 -39.49 20.71
C PRO A 297 -15.93 -40.31 21.89
N LYS A 298 -16.60 -41.42 22.18
CA LYS A 298 -16.17 -42.41 23.19
C LYS A 298 -16.12 -43.78 22.54
N CYS A 299 -15.13 -44.54 22.92
CA CYS A 299 -15.03 -45.93 22.44
C CYS A 299 -16.18 -46.79 23.04
N PRO A 300 -16.76 -47.68 22.22
CA PRO A 300 -17.76 -48.65 22.72
C PRO A 300 -17.14 -49.55 23.80
N LYS A 301 -18.04 -50.11 24.62
CA LYS A 301 -17.60 -51.01 25.75
C LYS A 301 -16.68 -52.10 25.22
N GLY A 302 -15.52 -52.20 25.81
CA GLY A 302 -14.51 -53.17 25.49
C GLY A 302 -13.50 -52.75 24.40
N PHE A 303 -13.64 -51.55 23.81
CA PHE A 303 -12.65 -50.93 22.91
C PHE A 303 -11.82 -49.89 23.65
N LYS A 304 -10.58 -49.70 23.22
CA LYS A 304 -9.65 -48.67 23.74
C LYS A 304 -9.25 -47.73 22.62
N ILE A 305 -9.03 -46.45 22.95
CA ILE A 305 -8.53 -45.48 21.96
C ILE A 305 -7.14 -45.95 21.53
N LYS A 306 -6.93 -46.01 20.20
CA LYS A 306 -5.60 -46.22 19.65
C LYS A 306 -4.91 -44.88 19.58
N ILE A 307 -3.90 -44.70 20.39
CA ILE A 307 -3.02 -43.54 20.36
C ILE A 307 -2.04 -43.71 19.20
#